data_884fed0404211387931eefa922a385f4
#
_entry.id   884fed0404211387931eefa922a385f4
#
_cell.length_a   1.000
_cell.length_b   1.000
_cell.length_c   1.000
_cell.angle_alpha   90.00
_cell.angle_beta   90.00
_cell.angle_gamma   90.00
#
_symmetry.space_group_name_H-M   'P 1'
#
loop_
_entity.id
_entity.type
_entity.pdbx_description
1 polymer ?
#
loop_
_entity_poly.entity_id
_entity_poly.type
_entity_poly.pdbx_seq_one_letter_code
_entity_poly.pdbx_strand_id
1 'polypeptide(L)'
;MDPNDKTPISYGLNTKVVKEDGKVVEKPWKVGGIYGPALERICAELEKAAAVAETDLQKEAIGKLVEYYKTGDLRTWDDFNIDWVQDTVGTIDFINGFIEDYDDPLGRKATWEGYVNMKDSAASARTEVLSANAQWFEDNSPVDPRFRKPHVKGVSAKVVDGITLAGATYPATPIGINLPNADWIRRDYGSKSVTIANITHAYDYAAQESPKSTLTEFAYDQAEIDAYKQYGSYTDEIHTDLHECLGHGSGQLLPGVSSTALGEYQSTLEEARADLFGLYYMADPKLVELGIMPNAEAYKPAYSNYIRNGLFVQFTRVELGKQNTEAHMQNRKLIAEWCYEKGAGRGIIEKKMRDGKTYFVINDYEALRGLFAELLAEIQRIKSEGDYAAGKNLVETYAVNIDPQLHKEVLERYAALNLKPYGGFVNPDIVPVEKDGKVVDYKIVYVDNYLQQQLDYGKKYRTL
;
A
#
# COMPACT_ATOMS: atom_id res chain seq x y z
N MET A 1 -2.34 -2.21 35.76
CA MET A 1 -3.62 -2.37 35.02
C MET A 1 -4.70 -2.74 36.00
N ASP A 2 -5.78 -2.00 36.01
CA ASP A 2 -6.99 -2.41 36.78
C ASP A 2 -7.67 -3.56 36.00
N PRO A 3 -7.83 -4.75 36.57
CA PRO A 3 -8.49 -5.86 35.87
C PRO A 3 -9.99 -5.59 35.60
N ASN A 4 -10.55 -4.54 36.17
CA ASN A 4 -11.93 -4.11 35.92
C ASN A 4 -12.03 -3.00 34.83
N ASP A 5 -10.91 -2.46 34.38
CA ASP A 5 -10.93 -1.49 33.32
C ASP A 5 -11.22 -2.19 31.99
N LYS A 6 -12.39 -1.89 31.43
CA LYS A 6 -12.88 -2.42 30.14
C LYS A 6 -12.71 -1.44 28.98
N THR A 7 -11.97 -0.35 29.20
CA THR A 7 -11.71 0.60 28.11
C THR A 7 -10.80 -0.03 27.06
N PRO A 8 -11.02 0.20 25.76
CA PRO A 8 -10.25 -0.42 24.69
C PRO A 8 -8.89 0.27 24.44
N ILE A 9 -8.25 0.78 25.49
CA ILE A 9 -6.98 1.50 25.40
C ILE A 9 -5.82 0.51 25.20
N SER A 10 -4.90 0.83 24.29
CA SER A 10 -3.72 0.03 23.97
C SER A 10 -2.62 0.18 25.03
N TYR A 11 -2.87 -0.28 26.23
CA TYR A 11 -1.90 -0.21 27.33
C TYR A 11 -0.59 -0.94 26.99
N GLY A 12 0.52 -0.27 27.28
CA GLY A 12 1.86 -0.78 26.99
C GLY A 12 2.51 -0.13 25.76
N LEU A 13 1.73 0.55 24.90
CA LEU A 13 2.18 1.11 23.64
C LEU A 13 3.40 2.03 23.81
N ASN A 14 3.36 2.91 24.79
CA ASN A 14 4.38 3.94 25.06
C ASN A 14 5.05 3.76 26.43
N THR A 15 5.21 2.54 26.92
CA THR A 15 5.68 2.36 28.30
C THR A 15 6.75 1.26 28.42
N LYS A 16 7.52 1.39 29.51
CA LYS A 16 8.44 0.38 29.99
C LYS A 16 8.05 -0.06 31.39
N VAL A 17 7.91 -1.36 31.60
CA VAL A 17 7.69 -1.94 32.92
C VAL A 17 9.03 -2.27 33.57
N VAL A 18 9.27 -1.77 34.76
CA VAL A 18 10.51 -1.97 35.54
C VAL A 18 10.18 -2.43 36.96
N LYS A 19 11.15 -3.05 37.63
CA LYS A 19 11.05 -3.38 39.05
C LYS A 19 11.91 -2.39 39.85
N GLU A 20 11.28 -1.59 40.70
CA GLU A 20 11.92 -0.62 41.58
C GLU A 20 11.49 -0.92 43.03
N ASP A 21 12.43 -1.03 43.95
CA ASP A 21 12.18 -1.32 45.37
C ASP A 21 11.25 -2.52 45.61
N GLY A 22 11.38 -3.55 44.78
CA GLY A 22 10.56 -4.75 44.85
C GLY A 22 9.16 -4.64 44.25
N LYS A 23 8.77 -3.48 43.77
CA LYS A 23 7.47 -3.21 43.12
C LYS A 23 7.60 -3.13 41.62
N VAL A 24 6.57 -3.57 40.90
CA VAL A 24 6.46 -3.38 39.46
C VAL A 24 5.93 -1.96 39.20
N VAL A 25 6.68 -1.18 38.40
CA VAL A 25 6.35 0.21 38.09
C VAL A 25 6.31 0.35 36.58
N GLU A 26 5.29 0.99 36.05
CA GLU A 26 5.17 1.38 34.67
C GLU A 26 5.74 2.80 34.46
N LYS A 27 6.64 2.94 33.48
CA LYS A 27 7.27 4.23 33.13
C LYS A 27 6.87 4.62 31.72
N PRO A 28 5.96 5.58 31.53
CA PRO A 28 5.58 6.05 30.21
C PRO A 28 6.71 6.85 29.58
N TRP A 29 6.79 6.78 28.25
CA TRP A 29 7.66 7.62 27.44
C TRP A 29 6.98 8.96 27.26
N LYS A 30 7.53 9.96 27.89
CA LYS A 30 6.97 11.31 27.94
C LYS A 30 8.04 12.35 28.20
N VAL A 31 7.69 13.62 28.06
CA VAL A 31 8.52 14.76 28.48
C VAL A 31 8.93 14.58 29.95
N GLY A 32 10.21 14.79 30.23
CA GLY A 32 10.80 14.55 31.55
C GLY A 32 11.00 13.08 31.93
N GLY A 33 10.66 12.14 31.05
CA GLY A 33 10.85 10.72 31.23
C GLY A 33 11.87 10.12 30.24
N ILE A 34 11.67 8.84 29.88
CA ILE A 34 12.45 8.19 28.83
C ILE A 34 12.16 8.92 27.50
N TYR A 35 13.20 9.19 26.72
CA TYR A 35 13.17 10.04 25.52
C TYR A 35 12.79 11.51 25.77
N GLY A 36 12.76 11.98 27.04
CA GLY A 36 12.33 13.33 27.42
C GLY A 36 12.94 14.44 26.55
N PRO A 37 14.27 14.54 26.39
CA PRO A 37 14.88 15.61 25.58
C PRO A 37 14.46 15.61 24.11
N ALA A 38 14.20 14.45 23.51
CA ALA A 38 13.70 14.35 22.14
C ALA A 38 12.23 14.79 22.08
N LEU A 39 11.41 14.30 23.00
CA LEU A 39 9.98 14.65 23.05
C LEU A 39 9.75 16.14 23.34
N GLU A 40 10.59 16.78 24.17
CA GLU A 40 10.55 18.24 24.39
C GLU A 40 10.77 19.02 23.09
N ARG A 41 11.72 18.60 22.25
CA ARG A 41 11.97 19.23 20.94
C ARG A 41 10.81 18.97 19.98
N ILE A 42 10.28 17.76 19.95
CA ILE A 42 9.11 17.41 19.13
C ILE A 42 7.92 18.29 19.54
N CYS A 43 7.62 18.43 20.82
CA CYS A 43 6.55 19.31 21.31
C CYS A 43 6.75 20.75 20.86
N ALA A 44 7.97 21.28 20.98
CA ALA A 44 8.25 22.66 20.57
C ALA A 44 8.03 22.91 19.07
N GLU A 45 8.34 21.92 18.21
CA GLU A 45 8.07 22.03 16.77
C GLU A 45 6.58 21.81 16.45
N LEU A 46 5.90 20.90 17.14
CA LEU A 46 4.45 20.69 16.99
C LEU A 46 3.66 21.94 17.42
N GLU A 47 4.07 22.65 18.48
CA GLU A 47 3.44 23.91 18.90
C GLU A 47 3.56 24.99 17.81
N LYS A 48 4.69 25.05 17.10
CA LYS A 48 4.85 25.92 15.93
C LYS A 48 3.95 25.49 14.76
N ALA A 49 3.86 24.18 14.49
CA ALA A 49 3.00 23.64 13.46
C ALA A 49 1.52 23.95 13.75
N ALA A 50 1.08 23.83 15.01
CA ALA A 50 -0.29 24.20 15.42
C ALA A 50 -0.63 25.68 15.16
N ALA A 51 0.37 26.56 15.19
CA ALA A 51 0.15 28.00 14.93
C ALA A 51 -0.11 28.29 13.43
N VAL A 52 0.25 27.37 12.52
CA VAL A 52 0.08 27.48 11.07
C VAL A 52 -0.78 26.35 10.48
N ALA A 53 -1.50 25.64 11.32
CA ALA A 53 -2.39 24.55 10.89
C ALA A 53 -3.43 25.05 9.87
N GLU A 54 -3.73 24.22 8.88
CA GLU A 54 -4.66 24.55 7.78
C GLU A 54 -6.12 24.56 8.24
N THR A 55 -6.45 23.78 9.29
CA THR A 55 -7.80 23.68 9.85
C THR A 55 -7.77 23.80 11.36
N ASP A 56 -8.89 24.23 11.96
CA ASP A 56 -9.03 24.25 13.42
C ASP A 56 -8.94 22.83 14.01
N LEU A 57 -9.46 21.83 13.31
CA LEU A 57 -9.40 20.44 13.74
C LEU A 57 -7.97 19.89 13.72
N GLN A 58 -7.16 20.25 12.69
CA GLN A 58 -5.73 19.91 12.65
C GLN A 58 -4.99 20.54 13.83
N LYS A 59 -5.30 21.79 14.13
CA LYS A 59 -4.73 22.50 15.29
C LYS A 59 -5.08 21.81 16.61
N GLU A 60 -6.33 21.40 16.79
CA GLU A 60 -6.79 20.67 17.97
C GLU A 60 -6.08 19.31 18.09
N ALA A 61 -6.00 18.57 16.99
CA ALA A 61 -5.28 17.30 16.95
C ALA A 61 -3.81 17.47 17.36
N ILE A 62 -3.10 18.46 16.80
CA ILE A 62 -1.71 18.74 17.19
C ILE A 62 -1.62 19.09 18.68
N GLY A 63 -2.57 19.87 19.21
CA GLY A 63 -2.64 20.19 20.63
C GLY A 63 -2.76 18.97 21.53
N LYS A 64 -3.62 18.01 21.17
CA LYS A 64 -3.78 16.72 21.88
C LYS A 64 -2.51 15.86 21.78
N LEU A 65 -1.84 15.85 20.63
CA LEU A 65 -0.57 15.15 20.47
C LEU A 65 0.53 15.71 21.38
N VAL A 66 0.62 17.03 21.50
CA VAL A 66 1.54 17.72 22.44
C VAL A 66 1.20 17.33 23.88
N GLU A 67 -0.08 17.32 24.24
CA GLU A 67 -0.55 16.91 25.58
C GLU A 67 -0.21 15.45 25.86
N TYR A 68 -0.41 14.55 24.89
CA TYR A 68 0.00 13.16 24.99
C TYR A 68 1.49 13.01 25.27
N TYR A 69 2.36 13.72 24.57
CA TYR A 69 3.80 13.66 24.82
C TYR A 69 4.21 14.25 26.18
N LYS A 70 3.48 15.23 26.68
CA LYS A 70 3.71 15.81 28.02
C LYS A 70 3.25 14.89 29.15
N THR A 71 2.15 14.18 28.98
CA THR A 71 1.53 13.36 30.01
C THR A 71 1.85 11.86 29.91
N GLY A 72 1.99 11.35 28.69
CA GLY A 72 2.06 9.93 28.39
C GLY A 72 0.71 9.23 28.45
N ASP A 73 -0.40 9.97 28.48
CA ASP A 73 -1.76 9.42 28.63
C ASP A 73 -2.27 8.90 27.28
N LEU A 74 -2.54 7.59 27.21
CA LEU A 74 -3.06 6.92 26.02
C LEU A 74 -4.53 7.27 25.70
N ARG A 75 -5.29 7.86 26.62
CA ARG A 75 -6.62 8.40 26.31
C ARG A 75 -6.49 9.65 25.44
N THR A 76 -5.57 10.53 25.82
CA THR A 76 -5.24 11.71 24.99
C THR A 76 -4.69 11.31 23.63
N TRP A 77 -3.94 10.20 23.55
CA TRP A 77 -3.52 9.60 22.27
C TRP A 77 -4.69 9.15 21.42
N ASP A 78 -5.67 8.50 21.99
CA ASP A 78 -6.88 8.06 21.28
C ASP A 78 -7.72 9.28 20.83
N ASP A 79 -7.84 10.30 21.66
CA ASP A 79 -8.54 11.55 21.31
C ASP A 79 -7.83 12.31 20.17
N PHE A 80 -6.48 12.30 20.14
CA PHE A 80 -5.71 12.78 19.00
C PHE A 80 -6.05 12.00 17.72
N ASN A 81 -6.05 10.68 17.78
CA ASN A 81 -6.33 9.84 16.62
C ASN A 81 -7.75 10.06 16.06
N ILE A 82 -8.73 10.30 16.92
CA ILE A 82 -10.11 10.61 16.49
C ILE A 82 -10.15 11.92 15.70
N ASP A 83 -9.56 12.99 16.22
CA ASP A 83 -9.51 14.28 15.51
C ASP A 83 -8.72 14.18 14.20
N TRP A 84 -7.58 13.47 14.24
CA TRP A 84 -6.75 13.27 13.07
C TRP A 84 -7.48 12.51 11.95
N VAL A 85 -8.26 11.48 12.28
CA VAL A 85 -9.07 10.73 11.29
C VAL A 85 -10.14 11.62 10.66
N GLN A 86 -10.73 12.50 11.44
CA GLN A 86 -11.81 13.39 10.99
C GLN A 86 -11.29 14.58 10.17
N ASP A 87 -10.02 14.97 10.31
CA ASP A 87 -9.40 16.02 9.51
C ASP A 87 -9.07 15.50 8.09
N THR A 88 -9.98 15.71 7.17
CA THR A 88 -9.89 15.19 5.79
C THR A 88 -9.62 16.27 4.75
N VAL A 89 -9.56 17.53 5.13
CA VAL A 89 -9.57 18.68 4.20
C VAL A 89 -8.16 19.19 3.90
N GLY A 90 -7.23 19.09 4.86
CA GLY A 90 -5.87 19.65 4.74
C GLY A 90 -5.07 19.11 3.54
N THR A 91 -4.19 19.96 3.01
CA THR A 91 -3.21 19.60 1.98
C THR A 91 -1.99 18.90 2.59
N ILE A 92 -1.58 19.36 3.76
CA ILE A 92 -0.49 18.77 4.55
C ILE A 92 -1.11 17.89 5.63
N ASP A 93 -0.66 16.66 5.72
CA ASP A 93 -1.04 15.73 6.79
C ASP A 93 0.22 15.16 7.43
N PHE A 94 0.08 14.57 8.60
CA PHE A 94 1.21 14.05 9.34
C PHE A 94 0.83 12.84 10.19
N ILE A 95 1.83 12.02 10.47
CA ILE A 95 1.79 10.96 11.47
C ILE A 95 2.96 11.21 12.41
N ASN A 96 2.73 11.09 13.70
CA ASN A 96 3.78 11.32 14.70
C ASN A 96 3.39 10.64 16.01
N GLY A 97 4.14 9.65 16.44
CA GLY A 97 3.81 8.94 17.67
C GLY A 97 4.57 7.63 17.87
N PHE A 98 4.24 6.95 18.95
CA PHE A 98 4.58 5.56 19.19
C PHE A 98 3.40 4.71 18.65
N ILE A 99 3.55 4.10 17.46
CA ILE A 99 2.42 3.59 16.67
C ILE A 99 2.52 2.09 16.39
N GLU A 100 3.58 1.65 15.71
CA GLU A 100 3.70 0.27 15.25
C GLU A 100 4.45 -0.61 16.24
N ASP A 101 3.91 -1.78 16.54
CA ASP A 101 4.43 -2.71 17.54
C ASP A 101 5.02 -4.00 16.96
N TYR A 102 5.29 -4.03 15.66
CA TYR A 102 5.86 -5.20 14.95
C TYR A 102 7.19 -5.68 15.52
N ASP A 103 7.99 -4.78 16.06
CA ASP A 103 9.31 -5.08 16.63
C ASP A 103 9.25 -5.58 18.08
N ASP A 104 8.08 -5.54 18.72
CA ASP A 104 7.89 -6.10 20.05
C ASP A 104 7.39 -7.54 19.97
N PRO A 105 8.13 -8.55 20.48
CA PRO A 105 7.67 -9.95 20.46
C PRO A 105 6.34 -10.21 21.17
N LEU A 106 5.91 -9.28 22.02
CA LEU A 106 4.63 -9.36 22.72
C LEU A 106 3.51 -8.54 22.04
N GLY A 107 3.81 -7.82 20.93
CA GLY A 107 2.86 -6.96 20.23
C GLY A 107 2.23 -5.91 21.16
N ARG A 108 3.05 -5.22 21.94
CA ARG A 108 2.57 -4.28 22.95
C ARG A 108 3.24 -2.92 22.89
N LYS A 109 4.55 -2.89 22.70
CA LYS A 109 5.34 -1.66 22.67
C LYS A 109 5.52 -1.20 21.25
N ALA A 110 5.22 0.05 21.03
CA ALA A 110 5.41 0.65 19.74
C ALA A 110 6.80 1.26 19.55
N THR A 111 7.25 1.28 18.30
CA THR A 111 8.34 2.12 17.83
C THR A 111 7.81 3.54 17.57
N TRP A 112 8.69 4.52 17.69
CA TRP A 112 8.35 5.89 17.32
C TRP A 112 8.54 6.10 15.83
N GLU A 113 7.56 6.77 15.21
CA GLU A 113 7.62 7.17 13.82
C GLU A 113 7.07 8.58 13.61
N GLY A 114 7.62 9.25 12.63
CA GLY A 114 7.21 10.57 12.20
C GLY A 114 7.18 10.64 10.69
N TYR A 115 6.10 11.18 10.14
CA TYR A 115 5.86 11.24 8.73
C TYR A 115 5.04 12.47 8.41
N VAL A 116 5.52 13.30 7.48
CA VAL A 116 4.79 14.43 6.93
C VAL A 116 4.57 14.19 5.46
N ASN A 117 3.35 14.35 5.02
CA ASN A 117 2.96 14.17 3.64
C ASN A 117 2.21 15.39 3.10
N MET A 118 2.20 15.50 1.78
CA MET A 118 1.42 16.47 1.05
C MET A 118 0.51 15.74 0.05
N LYS A 119 -0.73 16.18 -0.05
CA LYS A 119 -1.69 15.63 -1.01
C LYS A 119 -1.13 15.76 -2.43
N ASP A 120 -1.01 14.63 -3.14
CA ASP A 120 -0.78 14.63 -4.57
C ASP A 120 -2.08 15.06 -5.27
N SER A 121 -2.12 16.31 -5.73
CA SER A 121 -3.32 16.89 -6.32
C SER A 121 -3.70 16.22 -7.64
N ALA A 122 -2.73 15.75 -8.43
CA ALA A 122 -2.98 15.11 -9.72
C ALA A 122 -3.55 13.71 -9.54
N ALA A 123 -2.91 12.90 -8.69
CA ALA A 123 -3.40 11.56 -8.35
C ALA A 123 -4.74 11.61 -7.60
N SER A 124 -4.93 12.57 -6.70
CA SER A 124 -6.20 12.77 -6.01
C SER A 124 -7.33 13.15 -6.97
N ALA A 125 -7.07 14.02 -7.96
CA ALA A 125 -8.05 14.35 -8.99
C ALA A 125 -8.42 13.11 -9.83
N ARG A 126 -7.45 12.24 -10.12
CA ARG A 126 -7.68 10.96 -10.81
C ARG A 126 -8.60 10.04 -10.01
N THR A 127 -8.33 9.84 -8.73
CA THR A 127 -9.19 9.01 -7.86
C THR A 127 -10.59 9.61 -7.65
N GLU A 128 -10.72 10.94 -7.61
CA GLU A 128 -12.01 11.63 -7.56
C GLU A 128 -12.84 11.37 -8.83
N VAL A 129 -12.21 11.40 -10.02
CA VAL A 129 -12.88 11.07 -11.30
C VAL A 129 -13.32 9.61 -11.31
N LEU A 130 -12.50 8.67 -10.86
CA LEU A 130 -12.87 7.25 -10.73
C LEU A 130 -14.04 7.07 -9.78
N SER A 131 -13.98 7.68 -8.61
CA SER A 131 -15.04 7.62 -7.59
C SER A 131 -16.38 8.19 -8.09
N ALA A 132 -16.34 9.31 -8.80
CA ALA A 132 -17.53 9.92 -9.40
C ALA A 132 -18.19 9.02 -10.47
N ASN A 133 -17.43 8.13 -11.09
CA ASN A 133 -17.91 7.19 -12.10
C ASN A 133 -18.13 5.76 -11.55
N ALA A 134 -18.01 5.54 -10.25
CA ALA A 134 -18.05 4.20 -9.63
C ALA A 134 -19.30 3.40 -10.02
N GLN A 135 -20.47 4.04 -10.08
CA GLN A 135 -21.70 3.37 -10.51
C GLN A 135 -21.64 2.92 -11.97
N TRP A 136 -21.04 3.73 -12.85
CA TRP A 136 -20.88 3.32 -14.26
C TRP A 136 -20.01 2.06 -14.37
N PHE A 137 -18.89 2.00 -13.64
CA PHE A 137 -18.01 0.83 -13.62
C PHE A 137 -18.73 -0.41 -13.06
N GLU A 138 -19.53 -0.28 -12.00
CA GLU A 138 -20.33 -1.37 -11.45
C GLU A 138 -21.34 -1.89 -12.46
N ASP A 139 -22.11 -0.99 -13.08
CA ASP A 139 -23.20 -1.34 -14.01
C ASP A 139 -22.68 -1.99 -15.30
N ASN A 140 -21.44 -1.70 -15.72
CA ASN A 140 -20.81 -2.24 -16.92
C ASN A 140 -19.82 -3.37 -16.62
N SER A 141 -19.71 -3.83 -15.37
CA SER A 141 -18.83 -4.92 -15.02
C SER A 141 -19.27 -6.26 -15.66
N PRO A 142 -18.36 -7.20 -15.94
CA PRO A 142 -18.70 -8.49 -16.54
C PRO A 142 -19.39 -9.45 -15.55
N VAL A 143 -19.76 -8.95 -14.39
CA VAL A 143 -20.39 -9.70 -13.30
C VAL A 143 -21.89 -9.84 -13.55
N ASP A 144 -22.48 -10.96 -13.11
CA ASP A 144 -23.93 -11.17 -13.17
C ASP A 144 -24.67 -10.00 -12.46
N PRO A 145 -25.70 -9.40 -13.10
CA PRO A 145 -26.44 -8.27 -12.52
C PRO A 145 -26.96 -8.51 -11.09
N ARG A 146 -27.24 -9.76 -10.71
CA ARG A 146 -27.68 -10.10 -9.34
C ARG A 146 -26.61 -9.81 -8.28
N PHE A 147 -25.37 -9.78 -8.66
CA PHE A 147 -24.21 -9.60 -7.77
C PHE A 147 -23.66 -8.17 -7.82
N ARG A 148 -24.20 -7.30 -8.68
CA ARG A 148 -23.82 -5.89 -8.76
C ARG A 148 -24.52 -5.07 -7.66
N LYS A 149 -23.84 -4.08 -7.12
CA LYS A 149 -24.44 -3.14 -6.16
C LYS A 149 -25.39 -2.20 -6.88
N PRO A 150 -26.64 -2.07 -6.40
CA PRO A 150 -27.58 -1.11 -6.97
C PRO A 150 -27.15 0.35 -6.76
N HIS A 151 -26.36 0.61 -5.71
CA HIS A 151 -25.81 1.93 -5.39
C HIS A 151 -24.38 1.76 -4.87
N VAL A 152 -23.42 2.26 -5.65
CA VAL A 152 -22.00 2.29 -5.26
C VAL A 152 -21.71 3.66 -4.66
N LYS A 153 -21.22 3.66 -3.42
CA LYS A 153 -20.61 4.85 -2.84
C LYS A 153 -19.13 4.84 -3.23
N GLY A 154 -18.74 5.78 -4.06
CA GLY A 154 -17.34 5.92 -4.45
C GLY A 154 -16.45 6.13 -3.21
N VAL A 155 -15.31 5.48 -3.20
CA VAL A 155 -14.26 5.64 -2.20
C VAL A 155 -13.13 6.42 -2.86
N SER A 156 -12.72 7.54 -2.29
CA SER A 156 -11.51 8.24 -2.71
C SER A 156 -10.34 7.75 -1.86
N ALA A 157 -9.37 7.09 -2.46
CA ALA A 157 -8.10 6.86 -1.83
C ALA A 157 -7.30 8.18 -1.81
N LYS A 158 -6.67 8.51 -0.69
CA LYS A 158 -5.75 9.64 -0.63
C LYS A 158 -4.40 9.20 -1.16
N VAL A 159 -3.97 9.80 -2.25
CA VAL A 159 -2.60 9.67 -2.76
C VAL A 159 -1.80 10.87 -2.26
N VAL A 160 -0.64 10.60 -1.69
CA VAL A 160 0.20 11.62 -1.07
C VAL A 160 1.66 11.46 -1.46
N ASP A 161 2.40 12.56 -1.41
CA ASP A 161 3.85 12.57 -1.47
C ASP A 161 4.44 12.64 -0.06
N GLY A 162 5.32 11.69 0.27
CA GLY A 162 6.11 11.75 1.49
C GLY A 162 7.14 12.88 1.41
N ILE A 163 7.04 13.83 2.35
CA ILE A 163 7.93 14.99 2.40
C ILE A 163 9.06 14.76 3.39
N THR A 164 8.73 14.24 4.57
CA THR A 164 9.71 13.93 5.60
C THR A 164 9.29 12.68 6.34
N LEU A 165 10.19 11.72 6.43
CA LEU A 165 10.00 10.48 7.16
C LEU A 165 11.11 10.34 8.19
N ALA A 166 10.78 9.79 9.36
CA ALA A 166 11.71 9.64 10.48
C ALA A 166 11.29 8.48 11.39
N GLY A 167 12.21 8.01 12.22
CA GLY A 167 11.97 6.89 13.11
C GLY A 167 11.80 5.58 12.34
N ALA A 168 10.80 4.77 12.71
CA ALA A 168 10.56 3.46 12.09
C ALA A 168 10.15 3.53 10.61
N THR A 169 9.68 4.67 10.12
CA THR A 169 9.34 4.87 8.71
C THR A 169 10.53 5.28 7.84
N TYR A 170 11.73 5.36 8.38
CA TYR A 170 12.90 5.82 7.64
C TYR A 170 14.18 5.09 8.08
N PRO A 171 15.04 4.68 7.16
CA PRO A 171 14.98 4.86 5.70
C PRO A 171 14.19 3.75 4.97
N ALA A 172 13.75 2.70 5.66
CA ALA A 172 12.82 1.70 5.14
C ALA A 172 11.40 2.26 5.27
N THR A 173 10.76 2.50 4.15
CA THR A 173 9.52 3.29 4.11
C THR A 173 8.37 2.45 3.65
N PRO A 174 7.19 2.51 4.32
CA PRO A 174 5.98 1.89 3.82
C PRO A 174 5.53 2.60 2.52
N ILE A 175 4.95 1.84 1.62
CA ILE A 175 4.34 2.36 0.38
C ILE A 175 2.90 2.82 0.59
N GLY A 176 2.29 2.41 1.70
CA GLY A 176 0.94 2.78 2.11
C GLY A 176 0.78 2.69 3.62
N ILE A 177 -0.18 3.41 4.14
CA ILE A 177 -0.48 3.49 5.58
C ILE A 177 -1.98 3.43 5.78
N ASN A 178 -2.42 2.67 6.78
CA ASN A 178 -3.82 2.62 7.22
C ASN A 178 -3.88 2.74 8.75
N LEU A 179 -4.19 3.91 9.25
CA LEU A 179 -4.19 4.26 10.67
C LEU A 179 -5.53 4.89 11.11
N PRO A 180 -5.83 4.87 12.42
CA PRO A 180 -5.09 4.33 13.56
C PRO A 180 -5.20 2.81 13.67
N ASN A 181 -4.32 2.18 14.47
CA ASN A 181 -4.36 0.73 14.74
C ASN A 181 -5.43 0.33 15.77
N ALA A 182 -6.08 1.28 16.42
CA ALA A 182 -7.13 1.02 17.38
C ALA A 182 -8.45 0.61 16.70
N ASP A 183 -8.83 -0.67 16.76
CA ASP A 183 -10.02 -1.22 16.10
C ASP A 183 -11.33 -0.49 16.45
N TRP A 184 -11.48 -0.04 17.71
CA TRP A 184 -12.66 0.68 18.12
C TRP A 184 -12.77 2.06 17.48
N ILE A 185 -11.64 2.76 17.26
CA ILE A 185 -11.62 4.05 16.55
C ILE A 185 -11.95 3.82 15.07
N ARG A 186 -11.35 2.79 14.46
CA ARG A 186 -11.68 2.40 13.07
C ARG A 186 -13.16 2.15 12.87
N ARG A 187 -13.78 1.41 13.81
CA ARG A 187 -15.20 1.06 13.74
C ARG A 187 -16.11 2.28 13.93
N ASP A 188 -15.81 3.15 14.89
CA ASP A 188 -16.72 4.19 15.35
C ASP A 188 -16.47 5.54 14.64
N TYR A 189 -15.24 5.81 14.24
CA TYR A 189 -14.81 7.07 13.62
C TYR A 189 -14.18 6.91 12.23
N GLY A 190 -13.77 5.72 11.85
CA GLY A 190 -13.12 5.42 10.59
C GLY A 190 -11.60 5.34 10.67
N SER A 191 -10.95 5.29 9.53
CA SER A 191 -9.50 5.26 9.37
C SER A 191 -9.08 6.13 8.18
N LYS A 192 -7.82 6.57 8.17
CA LYS A 192 -7.18 7.14 6.99
C LYS A 192 -6.32 6.07 6.32
N SER A 193 -6.60 5.80 5.05
CA SER A 193 -5.77 4.99 4.17
C SER A 193 -5.12 5.92 3.15
N VAL A 194 -3.81 5.85 3.02
CA VAL A 194 -3.04 6.68 2.09
C VAL A 194 -2.02 5.84 1.34
N THR A 195 -1.85 6.11 0.05
CA THR A 195 -0.77 5.57 -0.77
C THR A 195 0.30 6.65 -0.93
N ILE A 196 1.57 6.27 -0.78
CA ILE A 196 2.70 7.21 -0.83
C ILE A 196 3.35 7.10 -2.20
N ALA A 197 2.92 7.95 -3.13
CA ALA A 197 3.25 7.86 -4.54
C ALA A 197 4.74 8.03 -4.82
N ASN A 198 5.36 9.07 -4.29
CA ASN A 198 6.77 9.36 -4.58
C ASN A 198 7.74 8.28 -4.08
N ILE A 199 7.35 7.47 -3.11
CA ILE A 199 8.15 6.33 -2.64
C ILE A 199 8.04 5.18 -3.63
N THR A 200 6.84 4.85 -4.05
CA THR A 200 6.60 3.85 -5.10
C THR A 200 7.35 4.25 -6.37
N HIS A 201 7.23 5.50 -6.81
CA HIS A 201 8.00 6.05 -7.93
C HIS A 201 9.51 5.92 -7.78
N ALA A 202 10.04 6.20 -6.59
CA ALA A 202 11.48 6.10 -6.35
C ALA A 202 12.00 4.66 -6.49
N TYR A 203 11.25 3.68 -6.00
CA TYR A 203 11.59 2.26 -6.15
C TYR A 203 11.48 1.79 -7.60
N ASP A 204 10.42 2.18 -8.30
CA ASP A 204 10.22 1.84 -9.70
C ASP A 204 11.28 2.48 -10.58
N TYR A 205 11.58 3.76 -10.38
CA TYR A 205 12.64 4.46 -11.09
C TYR A 205 13.99 3.78 -10.89
N ALA A 206 14.35 3.45 -9.66
CA ALA A 206 15.59 2.74 -9.37
C ALA A 206 15.66 1.37 -10.06
N ALA A 207 14.54 0.64 -10.12
CA ALA A 207 14.47 -0.65 -10.81
C ALA A 207 14.57 -0.49 -12.33
N GLN A 208 13.97 0.55 -12.90
CA GLN A 208 13.99 0.83 -14.34
C GLN A 208 15.36 1.31 -14.86
N GLU A 209 16.03 2.16 -14.08
CA GLU A 209 17.35 2.71 -14.44
C GLU A 209 18.51 1.76 -14.11
N SER A 210 18.28 0.74 -13.29
CA SER A 210 19.31 -0.25 -12.99
C SER A 210 19.58 -1.15 -14.21
N PRO A 211 20.85 -1.31 -14.63
CA PRO A 211 21.20 -2.26 -15.68
C PRO A 211 20.97 -3.71 -15.27
N LYS A 212 20.80 -3.97 -13.98
CA LYS A 212 20.46 -5.26 -13.38
C LYS A 212 19.23 -5.07 -12.51
N SER A 213 18.10 -5.53 -12.98
CA SER A 213 16.83 -5.49 -12.23
C SER A 213 16.00 -6.72 -12.53
N THR A 214 14.96 -6.93 -11.75
CA THR A 214 13.97 -7.97 -12.04
C THR A 214 13.28 -7.73 -13.39
N LEU A 215 13.06 -6.46 -13.77
CA LEU A 215 12.53 -6.13 -15.08
C LEU A 215 13.45 -6.61 -16.20
N THR A 216 14.74 -6.24 -16.17
CA THR A 216 15.69 -6.60 -17.24
C THR A 216 16.00 -8.10 -17.29
N GLU A 217 15.91 -8.80 -16.17
CA GLU A 217 16.15 -10.26 -16.11
C GLU A 217 14.95 -11.09 -16.57
N PHE A 218 13.74 -10.66 -16.21
CA PHE A 218 12.54 -11.48 -16.39
C PHE A 218 11.61 -11.04 -17.52
N ALA A 219 11.79 -9.84 -18.10
CA ALA A 219 11.12 -9.46 -19.33
C ALA A 219 11.66 -10.27 -20.53
N TYR A 220 10.77 -10.59 -21.46
CA TYR A 220 11.16 -11.44 -22.60
C TYR A 220 12.11 -10.72 -23.56
N ASP A 221 11.85 -9.47 -23.89
CA ASP A 221 12.65 -8.71 -24.86
C ASP A 221 12.75 -7.22 -24.50
N GLN A 222 13.53 -6.50 -25.31
CA GLN A 222 13.74 -5.06 -25.10
C GLN A 222 12.47 -4.26 -25.32
N ALA A 223 11.57 -4.71 -26.21
CA ALA A 223 10.32 -3.99 -26.45
C ALA A 223 9.40 -4.00 -25.23
N GLU A 224 9.35 -5.12 -24.48
CA GLU A 224 8.63 -5.20 -23.21
C GLU A 224 9.24 -4.26 -22.15
N ILE A 225 10.58 -4.21 -22.06
CA ILE A 225 11.29 -3.31 -21.15
C ILE A 225 10.99 -1.84 -21.49
N ASP A 226 11.09 -1.48 -22.76
CA ASP A 226 10.87 -0.09 -23.23
C ASP A 226 9.41 0.34 -23.00
N ALA A 227 8.45 -0.54 -23.26
CA ALA A 227 7.04 -0.29 -22.98
C ALA A 227 6.77 -0.08 -21.47
N TYR A 228 7.40 -0.89 -20.61
CA TYR A 228 7.27 -0.71 -19.16
C TYR A 228 7.93 0.60 -18.70
N LYS A 229 9.09 0.96 -19.21
CA LYS A 229 9.72 2.25 -18.92
C LYS A 229 8.87 3.45 -19.34
N GLN A 230 8.11 3.32 -20.42
CA GLN A 230 7.25 4.39 -20.91
C GLN A 230 5.96 4.57 -20.11
N TYR A 231 5.31 3.47 -19.72
CA TYR A 231 3.96 3.51 -19.14
C TYR A 231 3.82 2.73 -17.84
N GLY A 232 4.76 1.83 -17.49
CA GLY A 232 4.58 0.83 -16.44
C GLY A 232 4.23 1.44 -15.09
N SER A 233 5.07 2.32 -14.53
CA SER A 233 4.79 2.94 -13.24
C SER A 233 3.44 3.64 -13.20
N TYR A 234 3.13 4.44 -14.22
CA TYR A 234 1.87 5.16 -14.30
C TYR A 234 0.66 4.22 -14.38
N THR A 235 0.76 3.14 -15.13
CA THR A 235 -0.33 2.18 -15.27
C THR A 235 -0.47 1.26 -14.07
N ASP A 236 0.62 0.98 -13.35
CA ASP A 236 0.57 0.26 -12.08
C ASP A 236 -0.14 1.11 -10.99
N GLU A 237 0.04 2.45 -11.01
CA GLU A 237 -0.76 3.36 -10.17
C GLU A 237 -2.24 3.34 -10.53
N ILE A 238 -2.57 3.42 -11.84
CA ILE A 238 -3.98 3.32 -12.26
C ILE A 238 -4.59 2.00 -11.82
N HIS A 239 -3.85 0.89 -11.92
CA HIS A 239 -4.32 -0.40 -11.43
C HIS A 239 -4.60 -0.36 -9.92
N THR A 240 -3.69 0.22 -9.14
CA THR A 240 -3.88 0.40 -7.70
C THR A 240 -5.10 1.28 -7.39
N ASP A 241 -5.27 2.40 -8.09
CA ASP A 241 -6.44 3.27 -7.93
C ASP A 241 -7.76 2.53 -8.24
N LEU A 242 -7.79 1.74 -9.32
CA LEU A 242 -8.95 0.93 -9.69
C LEU A 242 -9.24 -0.17 -8.68
N HIS A 243 -8.20 -0.83 -8.15
CA HIS A 243 -8.28 -1.84 -7.10
C HIS A 243 -8.90 -1.27 -5.83
N GLU A 244 -8.34 -0.16 -5.32
CA GLU A 244 -8.75 0.44 -4.05
C GLU A 244 -10.09 1.18 -4.16
N CYS A 245 -10.23 2.06 -5.16
CA CYS A 245 -11.41 2.93 -5.25
C CYS A 245 -12.66 2.20 -5.75
N LEU A 246 -12.50 1.24 -6.63
CA LEU A 246 -13.60 0.55 -7.31
C LEU A 246 -13.64 -0.94 -6.98
N GLY A 247 -12.51 -1.63 -7.04
CA GLY A 247 -12.40 -3.06 -6.84
C GLY A 247 -13.05 -3.49 -5.53
N HIS A 248 -12.51 -3.07 -4.39
CA HIS A 248 -13.07 -3.38 -3.07
C HIS A 248 -14.50 -2.84 -2.88
N GLY A 249 -14.80 -1.73 -3.53
CA GLY A 249 -16.13 -1.11 -3.48
C GLY A 249 -17.23 -1.86 -4.24
N SER A 250 -16.88 -2.72 -5.21
CA SER A 250 -17.82 -3.36 -6.14
C SER A 250 -18.48 -4.63 -5.58
N GLY A 251 -19.53 -5.06 -6.26
CA GLY A 251 -20.23 -6.31 -5.98
C GLY A 251 -20.97 -6.36 -4.63
N GLN A 252 -21.90 -7.28 -4.49
CA GLN A 252 -22.67 -7.50 -3.26
C GLN A 252 -22.85 -8.98 -2.95
N LEU A 253 -23.07 -9.28 -1.67
CA LEU A 253 -23.50 -10.59 -1.22
C LEU A 253 -25.01 -10.77 -1.49
N LEU A 254 -25.43 -11.99 -1.75
CA LEU A 254 -26.84 -12.32 -1.75
C LEU A 254 -27.42 -12.27 -0.32
N PRO A 255 -28.73 -12.00 -0.20
CA PRO A 255 -29.38 -11.97 1.09
C PRO A 255 -29.16 -13.26 1.90
N GLY A 256 -28.73 -13.12 3.14
CA GLY A 256 -28.45 -14.24 4.05
C GLY A 256 -27.06 -14.86 3.95
N VAL A 257 -26.22 -14.42 3.02
CA VAL A 257 -24.83 -14.86 2.95
C VAL A 257 -23.99 -14.08 3.93
N SER A 258 -23.21 -14.81 4.75
CA SER A 258 -22.28 -14.21 5.71
C SER A 258 -21.07 -13.62 5.00
N SER A 259 -20.58 -12.46 5.47
CA SER A 259 -19.32 -11.87 5.01
C SER A 259 -18.10 -12.76 5.28
N THR A 260 -18.21 -13.74 6.17
CA THR A 260 -17.16 -14.71 6.53
C THR A 260 -17.37 -16.08 5.92
N ALA A 261 -18.28 -16.22 4.96
CA ALA A 261 -18.67 -17.53 4.39
C ALA A 261 -17.51 -18.28 3.74
N LEU A 262 -16.50 -17.57 3.22
CA LEU A 262 -15.35 -18.16 2.54
C LEU A 262 -14.19 -18.52 3.49
N GLY A 263 -14.32 -18.27 4.80
CA GLY A 263 -13.34 -18.66 5.81
C GLY A 263 -11.92 -18.17 5.49
N GLU A 264 -10.95 -19.07 5.56
CA GLU A 264 -9.53 -18.81 5.31
C GLU A 264 -9.18 -18.38 3.87
N TYR A 265 -10.06 -18.63 2.92
CA TYR A 265 -9.86 -18.25 1.51
C TYR A 265 -10.35 -16.84 1.18
N GLN A 266 -11.02 -16.19 2.14
CA GLN A 266 -11.70 -14.92 1.90
C GLN A 266 -10.75 -13.80 1.48
N SER A 267 -9.63 -13.62 2.16
CA SER A 267 -8.69 -12.55 1.85
C SER A 267 -8.11 -12.71 0.44
N THR A 268 -7.64 -13.91 0.09
CA THR A 268 -7.11 -14.21 -1.25
C THR A 268 -8.14 -13.95 -2.36
N LEU A 269 -9.39 -14.36 -2.15
CA LEU A 269 -10.45 -14.16 -3.13
C LEU A 269 -10.93 -12.71 -3.23
N GLU A 270 -10.91 -11.98 -2.12
CA GLU A 270 -11.22 -10.55 -2.13
C GLU A 270 -10.17 -9.74 -2.88
N GLU A 271 -8.90 -9.98 -2.60
CA GLU A 271 -7.78 -9.36 -3.31
C GLU A 271 -7.80 -9.71 -4.81
N ALA A 272 -8.06 -10.99 -5.14
CA ALA A 272 -8.19 -11.41 -6.53
C ALA A 272 -9.36 -10.72 -7.25
N ARG A 273 -10.47 -10.50 -6.56
CA ARG A 273 -11.63 -9.82 -7.10
C ARG A 273 -11.33 -8.34 -7.37
N ALA A 274 -10.67 -7.67 -6.45
CA ALA A 274 -10.32 -6.27 -6.58
C ALA A 274 -9.27 -6.07 -7.69
N ASP A 275 -8.22 -6.90 -7.75
CA ASP A 275 -7.22 -6.89 -8.82
C ASP A 275 -7.84 -7.14 -10.20
N LEU A 276 -8.72 -8.14 -10.31
CA LEU A 276 -9.39 -8.46 -11.58
C LEU A 276 -10.32 -7.34 -12.05
N PHE A 277 -11.00 -6.65 -11.12
CA PHE A 277 -11.80 -5.48 -11.45
C PHE A 277 -10.92 -4.39 -12.07
N GLY A 278 -9.79 -4.10 -11.44
CA GLY A 278 -8.80 -3.18 -11.97
C GLY A 278 -8.27 -3.61 -13.34
N LEU A 279 -7.75 -4.84 -13.46
CA LEU A 279 -7.21 -5.38 -14.70
C LEU A 279 -8.22 -5.36 -15.85
N TYR A 280 -9.48 -5.74 -15.61
CA TYR A 280 -10.52 -5.71 -16.64
C TYR A 280 -10.74 -4.31 -17.20
N TYR A 281 -10.77 -3.29 -16.31
CA TYR A 281 -11.05 -1.92 -16.71
C TYR A 281 -9.83 -1.16 -17.23
N MET A 282 -8.60 -1.56 -16.93
CA MET A 282 -7.40 -0.91 -17.47
C MET A 282 -7.38 -0.84 -19.00
N ALA A 283 -7.93 -1.83 -19.69
CA ALA A 283 -8.06 -1.87 -21.15
C ALA A 283 -9.38 -1.26 -21.67
N ASP A 284 -10.20 -0.70 -20.79
CA ASP A 284 -11.49 -0.15 -21.19
C ASP A 284 -11.36 1.26 -21.80
N PRO A 285 -11.98 1.52 -22.96
CA PRO A 285 -11.99 2.86 -23.56
C PRO A 285 -12.48 3.97 -22.64
N LYS A 286 -13.29 3.63 -21.62
CA LYS A 286 -13.79 4.60 -20.64
C LYS A 286 -12.64 5.32 -19.89
N LEU A 287 -11.55 4.65 -19.59
CA LEU A 287 -10.42 5.31 -18.94
C LEU A 287 -9.72 6.33 -19.84
N VAL A 288 -9.69 6.10 -21.16
CA VAL A 288 -9.20 7.07 -22.13
C VAL A 288 -10.16 8.25 -22.25
N GLU A 289 -11.48 7.97 -22.31
CA GLU A 289 -12.53 9.00 -22.30
C GLU A 289 -12.46 9.93 -21.08
N LEU A 290 -12.20 9.34 -19.91
CA LEU A 290 -12.04 10.07 -18.65
C LEU A 290 -10.70 10.81 -18.51
N GLY A 291 -9.78 10.65 -19.48
CA GLY A 291 -8.44 11.25 -19.44
C GLY A 291 -7.50 10.60 -18.42
N ILE A 292 -7.84 9.41 -17.92
CA ILE A 292 -7.04 8.65 -16.95
C ILE A 292 -5.98 7.81 -17.68
N MET A 293 -6.36 7.07 -18.72
CA MET A 293 -5.43 6.30 -19.54
C MET A 293 -4.95 7.17 -20.73
N PRO A 294 -3.64 7.28 -20.98
CA PRO A 294 -3.13 8.18 -22.02
C PRO A 294 -3.50 7.77 -23.44
N ASN A 295 -3.66 6.48 -23.69
CA ASN A 295 -4.10 5.93 -24.99
C ASN A 295 -4.55 4.47 -24.82
N ALA A 296 -5.11 3.88 -25.88
CA ALA A 296 -5.69 2.54 -25.87
C ALA A 296 -4.65 1.39 -25.74
N GLU A 297 -3.36 1.67 -25.84
CA GLU A 297 -2.29 0.67 -25.78
C GLU A 297 -1.50 0.72 -24.45
N ALA A 298 -1.64 1.81 -23.69
CA ALA A 298 -0.82 2.08 -22.52
C ALA A 298 -0.99 1.05 -21.37
N TYR A 299 -2.09 0.31 -21.32
CA TYR A 299 -2.34 -0.73 -20.33
C TYR A 299 -1.48 -1.99 -20.49
N LYS A 300 -0.94 -2.25 -21.69
CA LYS A 300 -0.24 -3.50 -21.99
C LYS A 300 0.96 -3.79 -21.10
N PRO A 301 1.83 -2.84 -20.78
CA PRO A 301 2.93 -3.05 -19.82
C PRO A 301 2.47 -3.52 -18.45
N ALA A 302 1.36 -3.00 -17.93
CA ALA A 302 0.81 -3.45 -16.66
C ALA A 302 0.33 -4.90 -16.73
N TYR A 303 -0.34 -5.32 -17.80
CA TYR A 303 -0.72 -6.71 -18.00
C TYR A 303 0.51 -7.62 -18.04
N SER A 304 1.55 -7.24 -18.81
CA SER A 304 2.80 -8.00 -18.87
C SER A 304 3.47 -8.11 -17.51
N ASN A 305 3.54 -7.00 -16.78
CA ASN A 305 4.10 -6.95 -15.43
C ASN A 305 3.31 -7.83 -14.46
N TYR A 306 1.98 -7.75 -14.49
CA TYR A 306 1.11 -8.52 -13.62
C TYR A 306 1.25 -10.04 -13.86
N ILE A 307 1.19 -10.49 -15.12
CA ILE A 307 1.36 -11.90 -15.48
C ILE A 307 2.76 -12.39 -15.13
N ARG A 308 3.80 -11.62 -15.45
CA ARG A 308 5.19 -11.96 -15.13
C ARG A 308 5.38 -12.07 -13.62
N ASN A 309 4.85 -11.14 -12.84
CA ASN A 309 4.94 -11.17 -11.39
C ASN A 309 4.17 -12.37 -10.82
N GLY A 310 2.95 -12.60 -11.25
CA GLY A 310 2.09 -13.67 -10.78
C GLY A 310 2.61 -15.09 -11.08
N LEU A 311 3.22 -15.28 -12.26
CA LEU A 311 3.70 -16.60 -12.68
C LEU A 311 5.08 -16.96 -12.14
N PHE A 312 5.96 -15.96 -11.86
CA PHE A 312 7.30 -16.34 -11.42
C PHE A 312 8.07 -15.28 -10.60
N VAL A 313 8.06 -13.97 -10.90
CA VAL A 313 8.96 -13.00 -10.23
C VAL A 313 8.70 -12.91 -8.73
N GLN A 314 7.46 -12.92 -8.29
CA GLN A 314 7.12 -12.85 -6.86
C GLN A 314 7.67 -14.03 -6.03
N PHE A 315 7.96 -15.17 -6.66
CA PHE A 315 8.49 -16.34 -5.95
C PHE A 315 9.91 -16.15 -5.44
N THR A 316 10.60 -15.07 -5.83
CA THR A 316 11.85 -14.63 -5.19
C THR A 316 11.70 -14.37 -3.69
N ARG A 317 10.47 -14.18 -3.21
CA ARG A 317 10.14 -13.93 -1.79
C ARG A 317 9.78 -15.20 -1.02
N VAL A 318 9.73 -16.34 -1.68
CA VAL A 318 9.35 -17.63 -1.07
C VAL A 318 10.57 -18.54 -1.01
N GLU A 319 10.82 -19.15 0.14
CA GLU A 319 11.90 -20.14 0.27
C GLU A 319 11.62 -21.38 -0.60
N LEU A 320 12.66 -21.92 -1.20
CA LEU A 320 12.53 -23.11 -2.07
C LEU A 320 11.83 -24.26 -1.34
N GLY A 321 10.80 -24.79 -1.96
CA GLY A 321 10.00 -25.90 -1.42
C GLY A 321 8.93 -25.49 -0.41
N LYS A 322 8.79 -24.20 -0.12
CA LYS A 322 7.67 -23.67 0.66
C LYS A 322 6.48 -23.31 -0.24
N GLN A 323 5.32 -23.29 0.38
CA GLN A 323 4.08 -22.85 -0.28
C GLN A 323 3.96 -21.34 -0.26
N ASN A 324 3.21 -20.82 -1.22
CA ASN A 324 2.78 -19.43 -1.24
C ASN A 324 1.63 -19.23 -0.25
N THR A 325 1.82 -18.44 0.81
CA THR A 325 0.86 -18.30 1.92
C THR A 325 0.34 -16.88 2.11
N GLU A 326 0.95 -15.87 1.49
CA GLU A 326 0.54 -14.47 1.64
C GLU A 326 -0.59 -14.14 0.63
N ALA A 327 -1.65 -13.49 1.09
CA ALA A 327 -2.89 -13.30 0.33
C ALA A 327 -2.69 -12.57 -1.00
N HIS A 328 -1.90 -11.49 -1.02
CA HIS A 328 -1.63 -10.75 -2.27
C HIS A 328 -0.73 -11.51 -3.25
N MET A 329 0.15 -12.36 -2.76
CA MET A 329 0.94 -13.25 -3.62
C MET A 329 0.08 -14.40 -4.13
N GLN A 330 -0.85 -14.91 -3.32
CA GLN A 330 -1.81 -15.93 -3.71
C GLN A 330 -2.75 -15.42 -4.79
N ASN A 331 -3.30 -14.21 -4.65
CA ASN A 331 -4.21 -13.65 -5.63
C ASN A 331 -3.55 -13.50 -7.00
N ARG A 332 -2.34 -12.92 -7.04
CA ARG A 332 -1.59 -12.71 -8.30
C ARG A 332 -1.27 -14.02 -8.98
N LYS A 333 -0.84 -15.02 -8.20
CA LYS A 333 -0.58 -16.36 -8.73
C LYS A 333 -1.86 -17.00 -9.29
N LEU A 334 -2.95 -16.95 -8.53
CA LEU A 334 -4.24 -17.49 -8.93
C LEU A 334 -4.67 -16.91 -10.29
N ILE A 335 -4.68 -15.60 -10.42
CA ILE A 335 -5.10 -14.92 -11.64
C ILE A 335 -4.19 -15.28 -12.82
N ALA A 336 -2.88 -15.18 -12.62
CA ALA A 336 -1.93 -15.40 -13.70
C ALA A 336 -1.91 -16.88 -14.16
N GLU A 337 -1.92 -17.83 -13.23
CA GLU A 337 -1.88 -19.25 -13.56
C GLU A 337 -3.20 -19.76 -14.15
N TRP A 338 -4.33 -19.30 -13.62
CA TRP A 338 -5.63 -19.59 -14.19
C TRP A 338 -5.74 -19.08 -15.63
N CYS A 339 -5.33 -17.86 -15.89
CA CYS A 339 -5.32 -17.28 -17.24
C CYS A 339 -4.36 -18.02 -18.17
N TYR A 340 -3.17 -18.41 -17.68
CA TYR A 340 -2.21 -19.19 -18.44
C TYR A 340 -2.80 -20.55 -18.84
N GLU A 341 -3.41 -21.29 -17.90
CA GLU A 341 -4.02 -22.58 -18.16
C GLU A 341 -5.24 -22.48 -19.11
N LYS A 342 -6.17 -21.58 -18.82
CA LYS A 342 -7.40 -21.40 -19.64
C LYS A 342 -7.11 -20.84 -21.02
N GLY A 343 -6.07 -20.03 -21.14
CA GLY A 343 -5.60 -19.47 -22.40
C GLY A 343 -4.74 -20.39 -23.25
N ALA A 344 -4.25 -21.52 -22.70
CA ALA A 344 -3.27 -22.39 -23.35
C ALA A 344 -3.70 -22.87 -24.73
N GLY A 345 -4.95 -23.34 -24.91
CA GLY A 345 -5.49 -23.82 -26.19
C GLY A 345 -5.61 -22.74 -27.27
N ARG A 346 -5.56 -21.45 -26.88
CA ARG A 346 -5.61 -20.29 -27.78
C ARG A 346 -4.25 -19.58 -27.91
N GLY A 347 -3.24 -20.03 -27.16
CA GLY A 347 -1.91 -19.42 -27.16
C GLY A 347 -1.89 -17.97 -26.62
N ILE A 348 -2.81 -17.63 -25.72
CA ILE A 348 -2.96 -16.26 -25.18
C ILE A 348 -1.71 -15.85 -24.39
N ILE A 349 -1.25 -16.74 -23.51
CA ILE A 349 0.02 -16.61 -22.78
C ILE A 349 0.86 -17.82 -23.15
N GLU A 350 2.09 -17.58 -23.60
CA GLU A 350 3.00 -18.64 -24.04
C GLU A 350 4.23 -18.69 -23.13
N LYS A 351 4.57 -19.91 -22.68
CA LYS A 351 5.83 -20.18 -21.99
C LYS A 351 6.91 -20.37 -23.05
N LYS A 352 7.88 -19.47 -23.09
CA LYS A 352 9.01 -19.47 -24.02
C LYS A 352 10.32 -19.74 -23.32
N MET A 353 11.24 -20.37 -24.05
CA MET A 353 12.62 -20.56 -23.61
C MET A 353 13.55 -19.72 -24.46
N ARG A 354 14.46 -18.96 -23.83
CA ARG A 354 15.54 -18.23 -24.46
C ARG A 354 16.80 -18.34 -23.60
N ASP A 355 17.89 -18.77 -24.19
CA ASP A 355 19.18 -18.95 -23.51
C ASP A 355 19.10 -19.81 -22.24
N GLY A 356 18.28 -20.85 -22.26
CA GLY A 356 18.05 -21.76 -21.14
C GLY A 356 17.18 -21.19 -20.01
N LYS A 357 16.59 -20.02 -20.20
CA LYS A 357 15.73 -19.33 -19.23
C LYS A 357 14.26 -19.35 -19.66
N THR A 358 13.38 -19.48 -18.70
CA THR A 358 11.92 -19.45 -18.89
C THR A 358 11.39 -18.02 -18.90
N TYR A 359 10.44 -17.77 -19.80
CA TYR A 359 9.69 -16.52 -19.92
C TYR A 359 8.21 -16.82 -20.20
N PHE A 360 7.35 -15.87 -19.85
CA PHE A 360 5.92 -15.90 -20.18
C PHE A 360 5.59 -14.67 -21.02
N VAL A 361 5.02 -14.88 -22.21
CA VAL A 361 4.77 -13.82 -23.19
C VAL A 361 3.28 -13.77 -23.49
N ILE A 362 2.68 -12.59 -23.41
CA ILE A 362 1.29 -12.37 -23.81
C ILE A 362 1.26 -12.13 -25.32
N ASN A 363 0.58 -13.01 -26.06
CA ASN A 363 0.41 -12.88 -27.50
C ASN A 363 -0.91 -12.18 -27.88
N ASP A 364 -1.93 -12.23 -27.00
CA ASP A 364 -3.23 -11.61 -27.25
C ASP A 364 -3.78 -10.96 -25.98
N TYR A 365 -3.64 -9.64 -25.91
CA TYR A 365 -4.05 -8.84 -24.76
C TYR A 365 -5.57 -8.69 -24.64
N GLU A 366 -6.29 -8.65 -25.77
CA GLU A 366 -7.75 -8.58 -25.76
C GLU A 366 -8.38 -9.89 -25.29
N ALA A 367 -7.84 -11.02 -25.76
CA ALA A 367 -8.26 -12.33 -25.28
C ALA A 367 -7.93 -12.53 -23.79
N LEU A 368 -6.80 -11.99 -23.29
CA LEU A 368 -6.45 -12.00 -21.87
C LEU A 368 -7.45 -11.17 -21.05
N ARG A 369 -7.86 -9.99 -21.53
CA ARG A 369 -8.94 -9.20 -20.91
C ARG A 369 -10.22 -10.02 -20.77
N GLY A 370 -10.55 -10.81 -21.80
CA GLY A 370 -11.70 -11.72 -21.75
C GLY A 370 -11.57 -12.77 -20.65
N LEU A 371 -10.37 -13.33 -20.42
CA LEU A 371 -10.12 -14.25 -19.32
C LEU A 371 -10.23 -13.58 -17.95
N PHE A 372 -9.78 -12.33 -17.81
CA PHE A 372 -9.99 -11.58 -16.57
C PHE A 372 -11.48 -11.36 -16.29
N ALA A 373 -12.29 -11.09 -17.32
CA ALA A 373 -13.73 -10.96 -17.19
C ALA A 373 -14.39 -12.27 -16.70
N GLU A 374 -14.01 -13.41 -17.30
CA GLU A 374 -14.53 -14.73 -16.93
C GLU A 374 -14.19 -15.07 -15.46
N LEU A 375 -12.94 -14.84 -15.04
CA LEU A 375 -12.49 -15.15 -13.69
C LEU A 375 -13.11 -14.17 -12.66
N LEU A 376 -13.24 -12.89 -13.00
CA LEU A 376 -13.92 -11.90 -12.15
C LEU A 376 -15.38 -12.29 -11.89
N ALA A 377 -16.09 -12.70 -12.94
CA ALA A 377 -17.48 -13.16 -12.83
C ALA A 377 -17.61 -14.37 -11.90
N GLU A 378 -16.69 -15.35 -12.03
CA GLU A 378 -16.71 -16.55 -11.19
C GLU A 378 -16.33 -16.24 -9.73
N ILE A 379 -15.29 -15.43 -9.46
CA ILE A 379 -14.93 -15.06 -8.10
C ILE A 379 -16.04 -14.23 -7.43
N GLN A 380 -16.67 -13.32 -8.18
CA GLN A 380 -17.80 -12.57 -7.66
C GLN A 380 -18.98 -13.50 -7.35
N ARG A 381 -19.29 -14.48 -8.18
CA ARG A 381 -20.30 -15.51 -7.90
C ARG A 381 -20.00 -16.25 -6.60
N ILE A 382 -18.76 -16.79 -6.50
CA ILE A 382 -18.29 -17.51 -5.30
C ILE A 382 -18.51 -16.68 -4.04
N LYS A 383 -18.10 -15.41 -4.08
CA LYS A 383 -18.23 -14.49 -2.94
C LYS A 383 -19.70 -14.18 -2.66
N SER A 384 -20.49 -13.85 -3.68
CA SER A 384 -21.88 -13.44 -3.53
C SER A 384 -22.79 -14.54 -3.01
N GLU A 385 -22.52 -15.78 -3.39
CA GLU A 385 -23.26 -16.98 -2.97
C GLU A 385 -22.70 -17.61 -1.69
N GLY A 386 -21.50 -17.21 -1.26
CA GLY A 386 -20.80 -17.83 -0.14
C GLY A 386 -20.34 -19.26 -0.43
N ASP A 387 -20.01 -19.57 -1.70
CA ASP A 387 -19.64 -20.90 -2.16
C ASP A 387 -18.21 -21.26 -1.70
N TYR A 388 -18.10 -21.69 -0.44
CA TYR A 388 -16.83 -22.07 0.17
C TYR A 388 -16.11 -23.17 -0.63
N ALA A 389 -16.84 -24.17 -1.14
CA ALA A 389 -16.23 -25.30 -1.83
C ALA A 389 -15.56 -24.89 -3.14
N ALA A 390 -16.22 -24.03 -3.92
CA ALA A 390 -15.64 -23.48 -5.16
C ALA A 390 -14.46 -22.54 -4.84
N GLY A 391 -14.58 -21.69 -3.82
CA GLY A 391 -13.50 -20.81 -3.39
C GLY A 391 -12.25 -21.59 -2.96
N LYS A 392 -12.43 -22.60 -2.10
CA LYS A 392 -11.36 -23.51 -1.69
C LYS A 392 -10.68 -24.15 -2.91
N ASN A 393 -11.46 -24.75 -3.80
CA ASN A 393 -10.91 -25.42 -4.97
C ASN A 393 -10.11 -24.47 -5.86
N LEU A 394 -10.59 -23.25 -6.08
CA LEU A 394 -9.92 -22.25 -6.90
C LEU A 394 -8.57 -21.83 -6.29
N VAL A 395 -8.54 -21.52 -5.00
CA VAL A 395 -7.32 -21.09 -4.29
C VAL A 395 -6.32 -22.24 -4.17
N GLU A 396 -6.74 -23.43 -3.74
CA GLU A 396 -5.83 -24.56 -3.58
C GLU A 396 -5.25 -25.06 -4.91
N THR A 397 -5.99 -24.91 -6.01
CA THR A 397 -5.51 -25.30 -7.34
C THR A 397 -4.49 -24.31 -7.89
N TYR A 398 -4.77 -23.01 -7.81
CA TYR A 398 -4.01 -22.00 -8.56
C TYR A 398 -3.12 -21.09 -7.71
N ALA A 399 -3.35 -20.96 -6.39
CA ALA A 399 -2.68 -19.95 -5.59
C ALA A 399 -1.50 -20.49 -4.75
N VAL A 400 -1.59 -21.72 -4.26
CA VAL A 400 -0.77 -22.21 -3.13
C VAL A 400 0.54 -22.85 -3.60
N ASN A 401 0.47 -23.80 -4.54
CA ASN A 401 1.61 -24.60 -4.94
C ASN A 401 2.42 -23.94 -6.04
N ILE A 402 3.74 -23.93 -5.90
CA ILE A 402 4.68 -23.37 -6.89
C ILE A 402 5.38 -24.54 -7.57
N ASP A 403 5.51 -24.49 -8.90
CA ASP A 403 6.31 -25.46 -9.65
C ASP A 403 7.75 -25.47 -9.15
N PRO A 404 8.28 -26.61 -8.63
CA PRO A 404 9.58 -26.62 -7.99
C PRO A 404 10.75 -26.31 -8.92
N GLN A 405 10.63 -26.65 -10.22
CA GLN A 405 11.70 -26.43 -11.19
C GLN A 405 11.74 -24.95 -11.57
N LEU A 406 10.57 -24.35 -11.83
CA LEU A 406 10.46 -22.93 -12.12
C LEU A 406 10.89 -22.10 -10.90
N HIS A 407 10.48 -22.50 -9.69
CA HIS A 407 10.86 -21.81 -8.46
C HIS A 407 12.38 -21.79 -8.27
N LYS A 408 13.04 -22.94 -8.47
CA LYS A 408 14.51 -23.04 -8.39
C LYS A 408 15.17 -22.12 -9.43
N GLU A 409 14.71 -22.16 -10.67
CA GLU A 409 15.22 -21.29 -11.75
C GLU A 409 15.11 -19.81 -11.37
N VAL A 410 13.94 -19.39 -10.87
CA VAL A 410 13.70 -18.00 -10.47
C VAL A 410 14.64 -17.56 -9.37
N LEU A 411 14.84 -18.37 -8.33
CA LEU A 411 15.74 -18.06 -7.24
C LEU A 411 17.21 -17.98 -7.69
N GLU A 412 17.66 -18.87 -8.55
CA GLU A 412 19.01 -18.85 -9.13
C GLU A 412 19.23 -17.60 -9.98
N ARG A 413 18.28 -17.23 -10.83
CA ARG A 413 18.32 -16.02 -11.67
C ARG A 413 18.35 -14.76 -10.82
N TYR A 414 17.50 -14.70 -9.79
CA TYR A 414 17.45 -13.55 -8.88
C TYR A 414 18.75 -13.40 -8.08
N ALA A 415 19.30 -14.50 -7.55
CA ALA A 415 20.58 -14.49 -6.84
C ALA A 415 21.73 -13.99 -7.73
N ALA A 416 21.74 -14.35 -9.02
CA ALA A 416 22.75 -13.92 -9.98
C ALA A 416 22.71 -12.40 -10.28
N LEU A 417 21.58 -11.73 -10.04
CA LEU A 417 21.49 -10.27 -10.14
C LEU A 417 22.34 -9.58 -9.07
N ASN A 418 22.55 -10.23 -7.93
CA ASN A 418 23.31 -9.68 -6.78
C ASN A 418 22.79 -8.28 -6.41
N LEU A 419 21.47 -8.12 -6.35
CA LEU A 419 20.82 -6.86 -5.99
C LEU A 419 21.13 -6.52 -4.54
N LYS A 420 21.14 -5.23 -4.23
CA LYS A 420 21.23 -4.78 -2.84
C LYS A 420 20.01 -5.28 -2.08
N PRO A 421 20.16 -5.84 -0.87
CA PRO A 421 19.05 -6.39 -0.10
C PRO A 421 18.10 -5.30 0.39
N TYR A 422 18.49 -4.06 0.23
CA TYR A 422 17.82 -2.91 0.80
C TYR A 422 17.95 -1.68 -0.12
N GLY A 423 16.83 -1.06 -0.42
CA GLY A 423 16.73 0.23 -1.08
C GLY A 423 16.27 1.28 -0.05
N GLY A 424 17.04 2.36 0.12
CA GLY A 424 16.63 3.49 0.95
C GLY A 424 15.88 4.52 0.14
N PHE A 425 14.95 5.23 0.79
CA PHE A 425 14.35 6.43 0.25
C PHE A 425 15.15 7.64 0.69
N VAL A 426 15.29 8.63 -0.18
CA VAL A 426 15.90 9.92 0.14
C VAL A 426 14.77 10.93 0.33
N ASN A 427 14.66 11.49 1.53
CA ASN A 427 13.65 12.53 1.77
C ASN A 427 13.91 13.74 0.86
N PRO A 428 12.88 14.35 0.29
CA PRO A 428 13.04 15.64 -0.37
C PRO A 428 13.41 16.73 0.65
N ASP A 429 14.09 17.79 0.18
CA ASP A 429 14.34 18.99 0.96
C ASP A 429 13.27 20.04 0.67
N ILE A 430 12.81 20.72 1.74
CA ILE A 430 11.95 21.89 1.61
C ILE A 430 12.84 23.13 1.61
N VAL A 431 12.93 23.81 0.47
CA VAL A 431 13.82 24.94 0.26
C VAL A 431 12.99 26.23 0.17
N PRO A 432 13.27 27.25 1.00
CA PRO A 432 12.57 28.53 0.92
C PRO A 432 12.87 29.26 -0.40
N VAL A 433 11.85 29.87 -0.98
CA VAL A 433 11.97 30.79 -2.10
C VAL A 433 11.96 32.19 -1.53
N GLU A 434 13.06 32.89 -1.68
CA GLU A 434 13.20 34.25 -1.15
C GLU A 434 13.03 35.32 -2.25
N LYS A 435 12.33 36.40 -1.91
CA LYS A 435 12.21 37.59 -2.71
C LYS A 435 12.39 38.80 -1.80
N ASP A 436 13.31 39.69 -2.15
CA ASP A 436 13.62 40.91 -1.36
C ASP A 436 13.95 40.63 0.13
N GLY A 437 14.67 39.50 0.39
CA GLY A 437 15.07 39.05 1.71
C GLY A 437 13.93 38.53 2.59
N LYS A 438 12.78 38.20 1.98
CA LYS A 438 11.64 37.55 2.63
C LYS A 438 11.32 36.21 1.96
N VAL A 439 11.03 35.23 2.77
CA VAL A 439 10.48 33.97 2.26
C VAL A 439 9.06 34.23 1.76
N VAL A 440 8.84 33.97 0.47
CA VAL A 440 7.55 34.17 -0.20
C VAL A 440 6.88 32.86 -0.58
N ASP A 441 7.65 31.75 -0.62
CA ASP A 441 7.17 30.43 -0.99
C ASP A 441 8.16 29.35 -0.54
N TYR A 442 7.81 28.09 -0.69
CA TYR A 442 8.67 26.94 -0.49
C TYR A 442 8.59 26.03 -1.71
N LYS A 443 9.69 25.37 -2.04
CA LYS A 443 9.72 24.35 -3.06
C LYS A 443 10.28 23.05 -2.52
N ILE A 444 9.76 21.93 -3.01
CA ILE A 444 10.25 20.59 -2.75
C ILE A 444 11.38 20.32 -3.73
N VAL A 445 12.54 19.90 -3.24
CA VAL A 445 13.72 19.56 -4.04
C VAL A 445 14.12 18.14 -3.71
N TYR A 446 14.10 17.27 -4.71
CA TYR A 446 14.59 15.91 -4.56
C TYR A 446 16.12 15.91 -4.60
N VAL A 447 16.73 15.43 -3.53
CA VAL A 447 18.19 15.31 -3.42
C VAL A 447 18.65 13.93 -3.87
N ASP A 448 19.89 13.82 -4.34
CA ASP A 448 20.44 12.60 -4.95
C ASP A 448 21.54 11.92 -4.12
N ASN A 449 21.82 12.45 -2.92
CA ASN A 449 22.92 11.98 -2.10
C ASN A 449 22.45 11.48 -0.72
N TYR A 450 22.10 10.19 -0.66
CA TYR A 450 21.68 9.53 0.57
C TYR A 450 22.69 9.65 1.71
N LEU A 451 23.99 9.39 1.43
CA LEU A 451 25.04 9.44 2.47
C LEU A 451 25.16 10.84 3.07
N GLN A 452 25.17 11.87 2.23
CA GLN A 452 25.26 13.25 2.71
C GLN A 452 24.04 13.61 3.57
N GLN A 453 22.84 13.23 3.15
CA GLN A 453 21.62 13.46 3.92
C GLN A 453 21.69 12.80 5.30
N GLN A 454 22.17 11.54 5.39
CA GLN A 454 22.33 10.86 6.69
C GLN A 454 23.34 11.56 7.59
N LEU A 455 24.47 12.03 7.03
CA LEU A 455 25.47 12.77 7.80
C LEU A 455 24.92 14.11 8.32
N ASP A 456 24.12 14.78 7.51
CA ASP A 456 23.51 16.07 7.88
C ASP A 456 22.41 15.89 8.93
N TYR A 457 21.59 14.83 8.83
CA TYR A 457 20.63 14.46 9.86
C TYR A 457 21.32 14.12 11.18
N GLY A 458 22.42 13.35 11.15
CA GLY A 458 23.20 13.03 12.34
C GLY A 458 23.80 14.26 13.03
N LYS A 459 24.11 15.33 12.27
CA LYS A 459 24.59 16.61 12.83
C LYS A 459 23.44 17.47 13.37
N LYS A 460 22.36 17.59 12.59
CA LYS A 460 21.27 18.54 12.84
C LYS A 460 20.30 18.06 13.91
N TYR A 461 19.99 16.77 13.92
CA TYR A 461 18.89 16.24 14.73
C TYR A 461 19.31 15.36 15.91
N ARG A 462 20.61 15.18 16.15
CA ARG A 462 21.06 14.44 17.34
C ARG A 462 20.52 15.09 18.62
N THR A 463 19.96 14.26 19.48
CA THR A 463 19.38 14.70 20.76
C THR A 463 20.10 14.14 21.97
N LEU A 464 20.94 13.13 21.77
CA LEU A 464 21.66 12.38 22.81
C LEU A 464 23.17 12.57 22.66
#